data_d6a11463be318e1b073d91512adf6a93
#
_entry.id   d6a11463be318e1b073d91512adf6a93
#
_cell.length_a   1.000
_cell.length_b   1.000
_cell.length_c   1.000
_cell.angle_alpha   90.00
_cell.angle_beta   90.00
_cell.angle_gamma   90.00
#
_symmetry.space_group_name_H-M   'P 1'
#
loop_
_entity.id
_entity.type
_entity.pdbx_description
1 polymer ?
#
loop_
_entity_poly.entity_id
_entity_poly.type
_entity_poly.pdbx_seq_one_letter_code
_entity_poly.pdbx_strand_id
1 'polypeptide(L)'
;QNNKITWCSAVEYETVVQCTRCGWWEHSYTFSSDDIDEGLRATSTELTQAILRSYDIASKNVPIEVLNRYIAQNPEKIYGINDKKMEELVASVFKDFMDCEIKLVGKSHDGGKDLILLNGENQTFVQVKRRTQANKVEGVSCIRDLIGASIIGDAKACVFVTTANHFSKPAQDAAKKVVEK
;
A
#
# COMPACT_ATOMS: atom_id res chain seq x y z
N GLN A 1 62.14 24.51 18.40
CA GLN A 1 60.91 23.87 17.84
C GLN A 1 60.36 24.82 16.81
N ASN A 2 60.57 24.52 15.52
CA ASN A 2 59.95 25.23 14.40
C ASN A 2 58.48 24.81 14.34
N ASN A 3 57.55 25.66 14.77
CA ASN A 3 56.15 25.50 14.46
C ASN A 3 55.93 25.79 12.96
N LYS A 4 55.89 24.76 12.15
CA LYS A 4 55.46 24.86 10.74
C LYS A 4 53.97 25.13 10.74
N ILE A 5 53.53 26.29 10.27
CA ILE A 5 52.12 26.63 10.10
C ILE A 5 51.75 26.06 8.72
N THR A 6 50.96 24.98 8.71
CA THR A 6 50.41 24.38 7.49
C THR A 6 49.16 25.17 7.09
N TRP A 7 49.16 25.73 5.91
CA TRP A 7 48.00 26.43 5.35
C TRP A 7 47.20 25.41 4.53
N CYS A 8 45.94 25.20 4.95
CA CYS A 8 45.01 24.37 4.26
C CYS A 8 43.80 25.23 3.88
N SER A 9 43.37 25.17 2.64
CA SER A 9 42.12 25.77 2.19
C SER A 9 41.11 24.65 1.91
N ALA A 10 39.89 24.82 2.39
CA ALA A 10 38.81 23.89 2.11
C ALA A 10 37.63 24.63 1.49
N VAL A 11 37.03 24.03 0.50
CA VAL A 11 35.84 24.56 -0.17
C VAL A 11 34.77 23.46 -0.21
N GLU A 12 33.56 23.84 0.15
CA GLU A 12 32.39 22.97 0.12
C GLU A 12 31.39 23.51 -0.88
N TYR A 13 30.83 22.57 -1.65
CA TYR A 13 29.74 22.87 -2.60
C TYR A 13 28.60 21.89 -2.34
N GLU A 14 27.40 22.42 -2.20
CA GLU A 14 26.18 21.65 -2.07
C GLU A 14 25.20 22.08 -3.14
N THR A 15 24.65 21.10 -3.86
CA THR A 15 23.73 21.37 -4.95
C THR A 15 22.54 20.40 -4.86
N VAL A 16 21.33 20.94 -5.00
CA VAL A 16 20.10 20.16 -5.12
C VAL A 16 19.42 20.51 -6.43
N VAL A 17 19.17 19.52 -7.24
CA VAL A 17 18.46 19.66 -8.53
C VAL A 17 17.22 18.78 -8.51
N GLN A 18 16.09 19.29 -8.97
CA GLN A 18 14.84 18.55 -9.07
C GLN A 18 14.19 18.74 -10.43
N CYS A 19 13.78 17.61 -11.04
CA CYS A 19 12.95 17.62 -12.24
C CYS A 19 11.47 17.81 -11.85
N THR A 20 10.88 18.92 -12.24
CA THR A 20 9.46 19.22 -11.96
C THR A 20 8.48 18.32 -12.72
N ARG A 21 8.94 17.64 -13.80
CA ARG A 21 8.10 16.76 -14.61
C ARG A 21 7.96 15.35 -14.03
N CYS A 22 9.05 14.78 -13.52
CA CYS A 22 9.07 13.38 -13.06
C CYS A 22 9.38 13.21 -11.58
N GLY A 23 9.71 14.29 -10.86
CA GLY A 23 10.07 14.24 -9.46
C GLY A 23 11.46 13.64 -9.18
N TRP A 24 12.30 13.42 -10.23
CA TRP A 24 13.69 13.05 -10.03
C TRP A 24 14.42 14.19 -9.34
N TRP A 25 15.24 13.87 -8.37
CA TRP A 25 16.10 14.82 -7.69
C TRP A 25 17.49 14.23 -7.47
N GLU A 26 18.44 15.12 -7.41
CA GLU A 26 19.84 14.84 -7.13
C GLU A 26 20.33 15.81 -6.07
N HIS A 27 21.01 15.30 -5.08
CA HIS A 27 21.78 16.04 -4.09
C HIS A 27 23.24 15.66 -4.28
N SER A 28 24.08 16.63 -4.53
CA SER A 28 25.53 16.46 -4.59
C SER A 28 26.21 17.32 -3.55
N TYR A 29 27.10 16.73 -2.79
CA TYR A 29 27.97 17.40 -1.83
C TYR A 29 29.42 17.13 -2.23
N THR A 30 30.18 18.18 -2.47
CA THR A 30 31.58 18.11 -2.85
C THR A 30 32.43 18.87 -1.82
N PHE A 31 33.37 18.17 -1.23
CA PHE A 31 34.39 18.74 -0.38
C PHE A 31 35.73 18.69 -1.11
N SER A 32 36.44 19.83 -1.15
CA SER A 32 37.77 19.92 -1.75
C SER A 32 38.70 20.59 -0.76
N SER A 33 39.84 19.99 -0.51
CA SER A 33 40.90 20.60 0.33
C SER A 33 42.22 20.58 -0.42
N ASP A 34 42.95 21.68 -0.32
CA ASP A 34 44.30 21.85 -0.86
C ASP A 34 45.29 21.98 0.28
N ASP A 35 46.32 21.13 0.31
CA ASP A 35 47.51 21.34 1.14
C ASP A 35 48.56 22.05 0.26
N ILE A 36 48.72 23.33 0.54
CA ILE A 36 49.59 24.20 -0.25
C ILE A 36 51.07 23.87 -0.02
N ASP A 37 51.44 23.39 1.17
CA ASP A 37 52.82 23.11 1.55
C ASP A 37 53.32 21.79 0.91
N GLU A 38 52.44 20.81 0.74
CA GLU A 38 52.75 19.50 0.14
C GLU A 38 52.31 19.39 -1.32
N GLY A 39 51.58 20.37 -1.86
CA GLY A 39 51.06 20.38 -3.21
C GLY A 39 50.00 19.30 -3.44
N LEU A 40 49.35 18.84 -2.37
CA LEU A 40 48.33 17.79 -2.43
C LEU A 40 46.93 18.42 -2.49
N ARG A 41 46.11 17.83 -3.34
CA ARG A 41 44.68 18.18 -3.44
C ARG A 41 43.84 16.92 -3.21
N ALA A 42 42.91 16.99 -2.29
CA ALA A 42 41.92 15.97 -2.05
C ALA A 42 40.53 16.49 -2.38
N THR A 43 39.76 15.72 -3.14
CA THR A 43 38.35 16.03 -3.45
C THR A 43 37.52 14.78 -3.23
N SER A 44 36.48 14.92 -2.46
CA SER A 44 35.43 13.89 -2.31
C SER A 44 34.09 14.43 -2.78
N THR A 45 33.32 13.62 -3.44
CA THR A 45 31.95 13.95 -3.89
C THR A 45 31.03 12.84 -3.46
N GLU A 46 29.99 13.21 -2.71
CA GLU A 46 28.88 12.34 -2.38
C GLU A 46 27.70 12.69 -3.30
N LEU A 47 27.10 11.68 -3.92
CA LEU A 47 25.97 11.84 -4.83
C LEU A 47 24.80 10.98 -4.35
N THR A 48 23.67 11.62 -4.11
CA THR A 48 22.43 10.95 -3.75
C THR A 48 21.37 11.29 -4.79
N GLN A 49 20.77 10.27 -5.39
CA GLN A 49 19.73 10.43 -6.41
C GLN A 49 18.51 9.61 -6.06
N ALA A 50 17.32 10.15 -6.32
CA ALA A 50 16.06 9.43 -6.14
C ALA A 50 14.95 10.04 -7.01
N ILE A 51 13.84 9.32 -7.13
CA ILE A 51 12.61 9.83 -7.72
C ILE A 51 11.58 9.97 -6.61
N LEU A 52 11.10 11.20 -6.39
CA LEU A 52 9.96 11.47 -5.53
C LEU A 52 8.70 11.47 -6.40
N ARG A 53 7.88 10.43 -6.27
CA ARG A 53 6.56 10.37 -6.90
C ARG A 53 5.49 10.62 -5.86
N SER A 54 4.63 11.59 -6.14
CA SER A 54 3.36 11.76 -5.43
C SER A 54 2.29 10.93 -6.12
N TYR A 55 1.54 10.17 -5.35
CA TYR A 55 0.39 9.39 -5.84
C TYR A 55 -0.89 9.91 -5.20
N ASP A 56 -1.92 10.10 -6.02
CA ASP A 56 -3.27 10.26 -5.51
C ASP A 56 -3.78 8.88 -5.04
N ILE A 57 -4.21 8.77 -3.78
CA ILE A 57 -4.72 7.53 -3.21
C ILE A 57 -5.98 7.02 -3.91
N ALA A 58 -6.73 7.92 -4.57
CA ALA A 58 -7.88 7.56 -5.38
C ALA A 58 -7.50 7.03 -6.77
N SER A 59 -6.23 7.12 -7.15
CA SER A 59 -5.74 6.66 -8.44
C SER A 59 -5.71 5.14 -8.54
N LYS A 60 -6.14 4.62 -9.70
CA LYS A 60 -5.98 3.19 -10.05
C LYS A 60 -4.52 2.78 -10.28
N ASN A 61 -3.62 3.75 -10.45
CA ASN A 61 -2.23 3.51 -10.82
C ASN A 61 -1.26 3.56 -9.62
N VAL A 62 -1.76 3.79 -8.39
CA VAL A 62 -0.89 3.75 -7.21
C VAL A 62 -0.39 2.33 -6.99
N PRO A 63 0.94 2.10 -6.83
CA PRO A 63 1.46 0.78 -6.50
C PRO A 63 0.92 0.28 -5.16
N ILE A 64 0.60 -1.00 -5.09
CA ILE A 64 -0.08 -1.56 -3.90
C ILE A 64 0.81 -1.50 -2.65
N GLU A 65 2.11 -1.69 -2.80
CA GLU A 65 3.08 -1.62 -1.71
C GLU A 65 3.17 -0.20 -1.11
N VAL A 66 3.09 0.82 -1.99
CA VAL A 66 3.05 2.24 -1.57
C VAL A 66 1.75 2.53 -0.83
N LEU A 67 0.62 2.09 -1.38
CA LEU A 67 -0.70 2.27 -0.79
C LEU A 67 -0.81 1.57 0.56
N ASN A 68 -0.36 0.32 0.67
CA ASN A 68 -0.38 -0.47 1.90
C ASN A 68 0.40 0.24 3.02
N ARG A 69 1.63 0.67 2.73
CA ARG A 69 2.46 1.42 3.69
C ARG A 69 1.82 2.75 4.10
N TYR A 70 1.24 3.46 3.15
CA TYR A 70 0.58 4.74 3.41
C TYR A 70 -0.66 4.58 4.31
N ILE A 71 -1.52 3.59 4.03
CA ILE A 71 -2.72 3.32 4.82
C ILE A 71 -2.39 2.79 6.20
N ALA A 72 -1.33 1.97 6.35
CA ALA A 72 -0.86 1.53 7.65
C ALA A 72 -0.47 2.71 8.58
N GLN A 73 0.06 3.79 8.01
CA GLN A 73 0.42 5.01 8.72
C GLN A 73 -0.75 6.02 8.86
N ASN A 74 -1.75 5.94 7.98
CA ASN A 74 -2.87 6.88 7.88
C ASN A 74 -4.19 6.12 7.68
N PRO A 75 -4.66 5.34 8.67
CA PRO A 75 -5.81 4.44 8.50
C PRO A 75 -7.11 5.18 8.15
N GLU A 76 -7.27 6.43 8.56
CA GLU A 76 -8.44 7.26 8.23
C GLU A 76 -8.56 7.57 6.73
N LYS A 77 -7.47 7.43 5.96
CA LYS A 77 -7.47 7.65 4.50
C LYS A 77 -8.07 6.49 3.70
N ILE A 78 -8.38 5.38 4.34
CA ILE A 78 -8.95 4.19 3.68
C ILE A 78 -10.27 4.49 2.94
N TYR A 79 -11.03 5.48 3.40
CA TYR A 79 -12.29 5.90 2.78
C TYR A 79 -12.11 6.59 1.42
N GLY A 80 -10.90 7.10 1.13
CA GLY A 80 -10.55 7.78 -0.12
C GLY A 80 -9.96 6.87 -1.20
N ILE A 81 -9.65 5.62 -0.90
CA ILE A 81 -9.03 4.68 -1.86
C ILE A 81 -9.98 4.38 -3.01
N ASN A 82 -9.44 4.16 -4.20
CA ASN A 82 -10.21 3.62 -5.32
C ASN A 82 -10.79 2.23 -4.96
N ASP A 83 -12.00 1.89 -5.42
CA ASP A 83 -12.67 0.62 -5.12
C ASP A 83 -11.86 -0.61 -5.57
N LYS A 84 -11.31 -0.58 -6.80
CA LYS A 84 -10.43 -1.67 -7.29
C LYS A 84 -9.12 -1.76 -6.49
N LYS A 85 -8.55 -0.62 -6.10
CA LYS A 85 -7.38 -0.61 -5.22
C LYS A 85 -7.68 -1.13 -3.82
N MET A 86 -8.90 -0.98 -3.34
CA MET A 86 -9.31 -1.59 -2.08
C MET A 86 -9.36 -3.12 -2.17
N GLU A 87 -9.83 -3.67 -3.29
CA GLU A 87 -9.79 -5.12 -3.55
C GLU A 87 -8.33 -5.63 -3.58
N GLU A 88 -7.42 -4.93 -4.31
CA GLU A 88 -6.00 -5.27 -4.35
C GLU A 88 -5.32 -5.16 -2.97
N LEU A 89 -5.68 -4.14 -2.17
CA LEU A 89 -5.17 -3.95 -0.82
C LEU A 89 -5.58 -5.12 0.08
N VAL A 90 -6.85 -5.51 0.05
CA VAL A 90 -7.35 -6.67 0.81
C VAL A 90 -6.65 -7.95 0.35
N ALA A 91 -6.44 -8.14 -0.95
CA ALA A 91 -5.69 -9.27 -1.48
C ALA A 91 -4.26 -9.30 -0.95
N SER A 92 -3.55 -8.16 -0.91
CA SER A 92 -2.19 -8.10 -0.39
C SER A 92 -2.13 -8.47 1.10
N VAL A 93 -3.09 -8.00 1.90
CA VAL A 93 -3.19 -8.33 3.33
C VAL A 93 -3.43 -9.82 3.53
N PHE A 94 -4.37 -10.43 2.79
CA PHE A 94 -4.57 -11.89 2.89
C PHE A 94 -3.34 -12.68 2.48
N LYS A 95 -2.61 -12.23 1.46
CA LYS A 95 -1.37 -12.87 1.01
C LYS A 95 -0.28 -12.86 2.09
N ASP A 96 -0.21 -11.78 2.86
CA ASP A 96 0.80 -11.65 3.94
C ASP A 96 0.46 -12.51 5.17
N PHE A 97 -0.83 -12.81 5.40
CA PHE A 97 -1.30 -13.52 6.58
C PHE A 97 -1.75 -14.96 6.36
N MET A 98 -1.99 -15.35 5.11
CA MET A 98 -2.50 -16.68 4.77
C MET A 98 -1.60 -17.36 3.75
N ASP A 99 -1.22 -18.59 4.01
CA ASP A 99 -0.49 -19.44 3.04
C ASP A 99 -1.49 -20.04 2.04
N CYS A 100 -2.01 -19.21 1.12
CA CYS A 100 -2.97 -19.61 0.11
C CYS A 100 -2.78 -18.81 -1.19
N GLU A 101 -3.21 -19.39 -2.31
CA GLU A 101 -3.30 -18.67 -3.58
C GLU A 101 -4.49 -17.72 -3.55
N ILE A 102 -4.31 -16.48 -4.05
CA ILE A 102 -5.36 -15.48 -4.10
C ILE A 102 -5.61 -15.07 -5.53
N LYS A 103 -6.88 -15.15 -5.95
CA LYS A 103 -7.35 -14.70 -7.27
C LYS A 103 -8.28 -13.50 -7.13
N LEU A 104 -7.92 -12.38 -7.79
CA LEU A 104 -8.81 -11.25 -8.01
C LEU A 104 -9.81 -11.64 -9.12
N VAL A 105 -11.09 -11.51 -8.85
CA VAL A 105 -12.15 -11.94 -9.78
C VAL A 105 -12.76 -10.77 -10.54
N GLY A 106 -12.90 -9.64 -10.00
CA GLY A 106 -13.21 -8.30 -10.51
C GLY A 106 -13.87 -8.09 -11.86
N LYS A 107 -14.78 -8.95 -12.32
CA LYS A 107 -15.61 -8.75 -13.52
C LYS A 107 -17.07 -8.52 -13.12
N SER A 108 -17.78 -7.68 -13.85
CA SER A 108 -19.22 -7.54 -13.72
C SER A 108 -19.90 -8.88 -13.92
N HIS A 109 -20.83 -9.26 -13.04
CA HIS A 109 -21.62 -10.51 -13.07
C HIS A 109 -20.94 -11.76 -12.49
N ASP A 110 -19.97 -11.62 -11.58
CA ASP A 110 -19.27 -12.72 -10.92
C ASP A 110 -19.93 -13.20 -9.61
N GLY A 111 -21.18 -12.83 -9.39
CA GLY A 111 -21.96 -13.23 -8.21
C GLY A 111 -21.59 -12.46 -6.94
N GLY A 112 -20.90 -11.29 -7.06
CA GLY A 112 -20.60 -10.42 -5.94
C GLY A 112 -19.37 -10.83 -5.13
N LYS A 113 -18.53 -11.72 -5.65
CA LYS A 113 -17.21 -12.04 -5.06
C LYS A 113 -16.14 -11.23 -5.76
N ASP A 114 -15.25 -10.64 -4.99
CA ASP A 114 -14.14 -9.82 -5.48
C ASP A 114 -12.81 -10.60 -5.46
N LEU A 115 -12.65 -11.51 -4.49
CA LEU A 115 -11.48 -12.37 -4.35
C LEU A 115 -11.91 -13.83 -4.12
N ILE A 116 -11.05 -14.77 -4.55
CA ILE A 116 -11.12 -16.17 -4.18
C ILE A 116 -9.79 -16.56 -3.53
N LEU A 117 -9.85 -17.04 -2.29
CA LEU A 117 -8.73 -17.64 -1.60
C LEU A 117 -8.77 -19.14 -1.85
N LEU A 118 -7.67 -19.72 -2.31
CA LEU A 118 -7.54 -21.14 -2.62
C LEU A 118 -6.56 -21.80 -1.65
N ASN A 119 -7.04 -22.79 -0.92
CA ASN A 119 -6.21 -23.63 -0.06
C ASN A 119 -6.46 -25.11 -0.42
N GLY A 120 -5.62 -25.65 -1.28
CA GLY A 120 -5.84 -26.94 -1.92
C GLY A 120 -7.12 -26.91 -2.78
N GLU A 121 -8.04 -27.82 -2.52
CA GLU A 121 -9.34 -27.88 -3.21
C GLU A 121 -10.41 -26.94 -2.58
N ASN A 122 -10.12 -26.36 -1.44
CA ASN A 122 -11.08 -25.50 -0.74
C ASN A 122 -11.01 -24.06 -1.26
N GLN A 123 -12.18 -23.51 -1.54
CA GLN A 123 -12.34 -22.10 -1.93
C GLN A 123 -13.02 -21.32 -0.82
N THR A 124 -12.50 -20.12 -0.56
CA THR A 124 -13.16 -19.10 0.27
C THR A 124 -13.45 -17.88 -0.59
N PHE A 125 -14.71 -17.49 -0.67
CA PHE A 125 -15.11 -16.29 -1.39
C PHE A 125 -15.00 -15.07 -0.51
N VAL A 126 -14.42 -14.00 -1.04
CA VAL A 126 -14.30 -12.73 -0.35
C VAL A 126 -15.03 -11.65 -1.14
N GLN A 127 -15.89 -10.91 -0.45
CA GLN A 127 -16.49 -9.69 -0.96
C GLN A 127 -15.89 -8.49 -0.24
N VAL A 128 -15.49 -7.47 -0.99
CA VAL A 128 -14.88 -6.24 -0.48
C VAL A 128 -15.80 -5.07 -0.74
N LYS A 129 -16.19 -4.34 0.28
CA LYS A 129 -17.08 -3.20 0.16
C LYS A 129 -16.43 -1.95 0.73
N ARG A 130 -15.89 -1.10 -0.15
CA ARG A 130 -15.40 0.21 0.26
C ARG A 130 -16.59 1.18 0.44
N ARG A 131 -16.73 1.72 1.64
CA ARG A 131 -17.61 2.84 1.94
C ARG A 131 -16.80 4.12 1.94
N THR A 132 -17.38 5.21 1.49
CA THR A 132 -16.73 6.53 1.44
C THR A 132 -16.85 7.29 2.76
N GLN A 133 -17.63 6.79 3.70
CA GLN A 133 -17.91 7.41 4.99
C GLN A 133 -17.86 6.37 6.11
N ALA A 134 -17.24 6.76 7.22
CA ALA A 134 -17.08 5.89 8.39
C ALA A 134 -18.39 5.47 9.06
N ASN A 135 -19.44 6.29 8.99
CA ASN A 135 -20.71 6.07 9.69
C ASN A 135 -21.68 5.13 8.96
N LYS A 136 -21.27 4.48 7.90
CA LYS A 136 -22.09 3.50 7.19
C LYS A 136 -22.21 2.18 7.97
N VAL A 137 -23.36 1.53 7.76
CA VAL A 137 -23.70 0.24 8.37
C VAL A 137 -23.99 -0.75 7.26
N GLU A 138 -23.43 -1.97 7.37
CA GLU A 138 -23.73 -3.04 6.42
C GLU A 138 -25.03 -3.75 6.81
N GLY A 139 -25.93 -3.80 5.83
CA GLY A 139 -27.22 -4.45 5.99
C GLY A 139 -27.17 -5.98 5.78
N VAL A 140 -28.27 -6.65 6.10
CA VAL A 140 -28.37 -8.11 5.97
C VAL A 140 -28.36 -8.60 4.50
N SER A 141 -28.77 -7.76 3.55
CA SER A 141 -28.84 -8.15 2.13
C SER A 141 -27.47 -8.55 1.60
N CYS A 142 -26.43 -7.73 1.83
CA CYS A 142 -25.07 -8.03 1.33
C CYS A 142 -24.50 -9.34 1.92
N ILE A 143 -24.85 -9.67 3.15
CA ILE A 143 -24.44 -10.94 3.76
C ILE A 143 -25.16 -12.12 3.12
N ARG A 144 -26.49 -11.99 2.90
CA ARG A 144 -27.27 -13.03 2.22
C ARG A 144 -26.82 -13.26 0.77
N ASP A 145 -26.49 -12.19 0.08
CA ASP A 145 -26.00 -12.25 -1.30
C ASP A 145 -24.66 -13.02 -1.37
N LEU A 146 -23.71 -12.72 -0.47
CA LEU A 146 -22.44 -13.43 -0.39
C LEU A 146 -22.62 -14.90 0.00
N ILE A 147 -23.48 -15.19 0.98
CA ILE A 147 -23.81 -16.58 1.35
C ILE A 147 -24.40 -17.33 0.17
N GLY A 148 -25.35 -16.72 -0.54
CA GLY A 148 -25.96 -17.31 -1.73
C GLY A 148 -24.91 -17.59 -2.82
N ALA A 149 -24.05 -16.65 -3.12
CA ALA A 149 -22.96 -16.82 -4.07
C ALA A 149 -22.00 -17.95 -3.66
N SER A 150 -21.71 -18.06 -2.36
CA SER A 150 -20.83 -19.11 -1.82
C SER A 150 -21.42 -20.50 -1.95
N ILE A 151 -22.72 -20.65 -1.69
CA ILE A 151 -23.43 -21.93 -1.85
C ILE A 151 -23.49 -22.33 -3.33
N ILE A 152 -23.86 -21.40 -4.23
CA ILE A 152 -23.93 -21.65 -5.68
C ILE A 152 -22.56 -22.00 -6.26
N GLY A 153 -21.50 -21.36 -5.76
CA GLY A 153 -20.13 -21.56 -6.23
C GLY A 153 -19.36 -22.65 -5.50
N ASP A 154 -20.01 -23.44 -4.64
CA ASP A 154 -19.40 -24.53 -3.84
C ASP A 154 -18.18 -24.08 -3.02
N ALA A 155 -18.24 -22.85 -2.47
CA ALA A 155 -17.21 -22.35 -1.57
C ALA A 155 -17.40 -22.90 -0.15
N LYS A 156 -16.30 -23.30 0.49
CA LYS A 156 -16.31 -23.82 1.87
C LYS A 156 -16.53 -22.73 2.93
N ALA A 157 -16.15 -21.51 2.60
CA ALA A 157 -16.30 -20.37 3.49
C ALA A 157 -16.50 -19.07 2.67
N CYS A 158 -16.97 -18.03 3.37
CA CYS A 158 -16.99 -16.69 2.78
C CYS A 158 -16.60 -15.64 3.82
N VAL A 159 -15.97 -14.56 3.34
CA VAL A 159 -15.52 -13.43 4.16
C VAL A 159 -16.05 -12.14 3.55
N PHE A 160 -16.68 -11.31 4.35
CA PHE A 160 -17.11 -9.98 3.95
C PHE A 160 -16.22 -8.93 4.60
N VAL A 161 -15.50 -8.18 3.78
CA VAL A 161 -14.59 -7.10 4.20
C VAL A 161 -15.22 -5.76 3.89
N THR A 162 -15.30 -4.86 4.86
CA THR A 162 -15.88 -3.54 4.65
C THR A 162 -15.15 -2.46 5.43
N THR A 163 -15.18 -1.22 4.91
CA THR A 163 -14.79 -0.01 5.63
C THR A 163 -15.96 0.63 6.38
N ALA A 164 -17.14 0.00 6.41
CA ALA A 164 -18.26 0.45 7.25
C ALA A 164 -17.93 0.33 8.73
N ASN A 165 -18.62 1.13 9.57
CA ASN A 165 -18.39 1.13 11.00
C ASN A 165 -18.75 -0.21 11.66
N HIS A 166 -19.89 -0.81 11.27
CA HIS A 166 -20.36 -2.07 11.83
C HIS A 166 -21.37 -2.75 10.90
N PHE A 167 -21.67 -4.01 11.22
CA PHE A 167 -22.76 -4.77 10.63
C PHE A 167 -24.03 -4.61 11.47
N SER A 168 -25.17 -4.46 10.81
CA SER A 168 -26.46 -4.46 11.48
C SER A 168 -26.71 -5.77 12.24
N LYS A 169 -27.52 -5.74 13.29
CA LYS A 169 -27.86 -6.96 14.07
C LYS A 169 -28.40 -8.08 13.18
N PRO A 170 -29.35 -7.85 12.24
CA PRO A 170 -29.79 -8.90 11.31
C PRO A 170 -28.69 -9.47 10.42
N ALA A 171 -27.66 -8.66 10.06
CA ALA A 171 -26.53 -9.13 9.27
C ALA A 171 -25.66 -10.11 10.09
N GLN A 172 -25.34 -9.74 11.33
CA GLN A 172 -24.59 -10.59 12.26
C GLN A 172 -25.34 -11.90 12.56
N ASP A 173 -26.64 -11.85 12.79
CA ASP A 173 -27.47 -13.04 13.05
C ASP A 173 -27.52 -13.96 11.83
N ALA A 174 -27.57 -13.41 10.61
CA ALA A 174 -27.53 -14.19 9.38
C ALA A 174 -26.19 -14.93 9.20
N ALA A 175 -25.07 -14.24 9.47
CA ALA A 175 -23.73 -14.84 9.40
C ALA A 175 -23.59 -15.99 10.44
N LYS A 176 -23.99 -15.79 11.69
CA LYS A 176 -23.92 -16.81 12.74
C LYS A 176 -24.68 -18.08 12.39
N LYS A 177 -25.90 -17.96 11.86
CA LYS A 177 -26.73 -19.12 11.46
C LYS A 177 -26.10 -20.02 10.40
N VAL A 178 -25.16 -19.52 9.62
CA VAL A 178 -24.46 -20.30 8.59
C VAL A 178 -23.23 -21.01 9.16
N VAL A 179 -22.57 -20.39 10.13
CA VAL A 179 -21.38 -20.99 10.80
C VAL A 179 -21.77 -22.13 11.72
N GLU A 180 -23.01 -22.11 12.28
CA GLU A 180 -23.52 -23.14 13.20
C GLU A 180 -24.10 -24.38 12.52
N LYS A 181 -24.09 -24.44 11.17
CA LYS A 181 -24.51 -25.57 10.34
C LYS A 181 -23.34 -26.33 9.75
#